data_e4799f9f4f5cf8b9df926b879bfa6a53
#
_entry.id   e4799f9f4f5cf8b9df926b879bfa6a53
#
_cell.length_a   1.000
_cell.length_b   1.000
_cell.length_c   1.000
_cell.angle_alpha   90.00
_cell.angle_beta   90.00
_cell.angle_gamma   90.00
#
_symmetry.space_group_name_H-M   'P 1'
#
loop_
_entity.id
_entity.type
_entity.pdbx_description
1 polymer ?
#
loop_
_entity_poly.entity_id
_entity_poly.type
_entity_poly.pdbx_seq_one_letter_code
_entity_poly.pdbx_strand_id
1 'polypeptide(L)'
;MFGHDNRELAAVFAGGALGTAARVALAIWTADQPGHWPWATFIANIVGAFILGFVTTRLLERLPLAAYRRPLLGTGLCGGLTTFSTMQVETLEMIEGGYYGLAAAYTVVSVSAGLLAVYAATVVVRKVGLR
;
A
#
# COMPACT_ATOMS: atom_id res chain seq x y z
N MET A 1 14.44 -22.46 -13.49
CA MET A 1 15.05 -21.24 -13.94
C MET A 1 13.98 -20.26 -14.42
N PHE A 2 14.09 -19.03 -14.05
CA PHE A 2 13.02 -18.04 -14.01
C PHE A 2 12.62 -17.53 -15.40
N GLY A 3 11.80 -18.29 -16.12
CA GLY A 3 11.09 -17.75 -17.27
C GLY A 3 10.00 -16.78 -16.78
N HIS A 4 10.36 -15.52 -16.59
CA HIS A 4 9.36 -14.50 -16.35
C HIS A 4 8.56 -14.34 -17.63
N ASP A 5 7.28 -14.69 -17.56
CA ASP A 5 6.38 -14.44 -18.67
C ASP A 5 6.36 -12.91 -18.91
N ASN A 6 6.63 -12.49 -20.13
CA ASN A 6 6.61 -11.07 -20.52
C ASN A 6 5.26 -10.40 -20.16
N ARG A 7 4.19 -11.18 -20.14
CA ARG A 7 2.87 -10.71 -19.72
C ARG A 7 2.79 -10.41 -18.22
N GLU A 8 3.46 -11.21 -17.41
CA GLU A 8 3.57 -10.96 -15.97
C GLU A 8 4.35 -9.68 -15.70
N LEU A 9 5.49 -9.50 -16.38
CA LEU A 9 6.29 -8.27 -16.28
C LEU A 9 5.49 -7.04 -16.73
N ALA A 10 4.76 -7.16 -17.83
CA ALA A 10 3.88 -6.09 -18.31
C ALA A 10 2.78 -5.76 -17.29
N ALA A 11 2.19 -6.78 -16.65
CA ALA A 11 1.18 -6.59 -15.61
C ALA A 11 1.76 -5.86 -14.38
N VAL A 12 2.95 -6.24 -13.93
CA VAL A 12 3.65 -5.56 -12.82
C VAL A 12 3.95 -4.11 -13.19
N PHE A 13 4.44 -3.87 -14.39
CA PHE A 13 4.74 -2.52 -14.87
C PHE A 13 3.48 -1.65 -14.94
N ALA A 14 2.40 -2.16 -15.52
CA ALA A 14 1.13 -1.45 -15.62
C ALA A 14 0.55 -1.13 -14.24
N GLY A 15 0.53 -2.12 -13.34
CA GLY A 15 0.08 -1.94 -11.96
C GLY A 15 0.95 -0.93 -11.21
N GLY A 16 2.26 -1.02 -11.35
CA GLY A 16 3.21 -0.09 -10.74
C GLY A 16 3.02 1.34 -11.22
N ALA A 17 2.81 1.52 -12.52
CA ALA A 17 2.53 2.84 -13.12
C ALA A 17 1.23 3.43 -12.56
N LEU A 18 0.16 2.63 -12.47
CA LEU A 18 -1.12 3.06 -11.91
C LEU A 18 -1.01 3.38 -10.41
N GLY A 19 -0.34 2.55 -9.65
CA GLY A 19 -0.12 2.77 -8.21
C GLY A 19 0.68 4.02 -7.94
N THR A 20 1.76 4.23 -8.68
CA THR A 20 2.60 5.44 -8.59
C THR A 20 1.82 6.69 -8.99
N ALA A 21 1.05 6.62 -10.06
CA ALA A 21 0.20 7.74 -10.51
C ALA A 21 -0.85 8.10 -9.43
N ALA A 22 -1.48 7.09 -8.80
CA ALA A 22 -2.44 7.30 -7.72
C ALA A 22 -1.77 7.96 -6.50
N ARG A 23 -0.57 7.50 -6.13
CA ARG A 23 0.20 8.09 -5.02
C ARG A 23 0.57 9.54 -5.29
N VAL A 24 1.04 9.84 -6.51
CA VAL A 24 1.38 11.21 -6.92
C VAL A 24 0.14 12.11 -6.91
N ALA A 25 -0.99 11.60 -7.41
CA ALA A 25 -2.27 12.34 -7.39
C ALA A 25 -2.70 12.66 -5.96
N LEU A 26 -2.57 11.71 -5.02
CA LEU A 26 -2.84 11.94 -3.59
C LEU A 26 -1.91 13.03 -3.03
N ALA A 27 -0.64 12.99 -3.35
CA ALA A 27 0.34 13.98 -2.90
C ALA A 27 0.01 15.39 -3.38
N ILE A 28 -0.42 15.52 -4.63
CA ILE A 28 -0.83 16.81 -5.20
C ILE A 28 -2.12 17.30 -4.53
N TRP A 29 -3.06 16.41 -4.30
CA TRP A 29 -4.38 16.78 -3.76
C TRP A 29 -4.33 17.16 -2.28
N THR A 30 -3.49 16.49 -1.48
CA THR A 30 -3.42 16.72 -0.03
C THR A 30 -2.44 17.80 0.39
N ALA A 31 -1.50 18.18 -0.47
CA ALA A 31 -0.48 19.23 -0.24
C ALA A 31 0.14 19.21 1.18
N ASP A 32 1.17 18.41 1.36
CA ASP A 32 1.84 18.27 2.66
C ASP A 32 2.43 19.59 3.13
N GLN A 33 2.22 19.91 4.42
CA GLN A 33 2.80 21.08 5.08
C GLN A 33 3.64 20.64 6.29
N PRO A 34 4.75 21.33 6.59
CA PRO A 34 5.54 21.02 7.78
C PRO A 34 4.68 21.06 9.05
N GLY A 35 4.86 20.08 9.91
CA GLY A 35 4.09 19.96 11.16
C GLY A 35 2.68 19.42 11.03
N HIS A 36 2.28 19.00 9.84
CA HIS A 36 0.97 18.39 9.58
C HIS A 36 1.12 16.90 9.27
N TRP A 37 0.01 16.16 9.42
CA TRP A 37 -0.04 14.74 9.12
C TRP A 37 0.11 14.52 7.62
N PRO A 38 1.04 13.64 7.15
CA PRO A 38 1.24 13.38 5.72
C PRO A 38 0.17 12.42 5.18
N TRP A 39 -0.98 12.95 4.90
CA TRP A 39 -2.17 12.18 4.50
C TRP A 39 -1.98 11.37 3.23
N ALA A 40 -1.24 11.90 2.23
CA ALA A 40 -1.02 11.18 0.97
C ALA A 40 -0.33 9.84 1.20
N THR A 41 0.80 9.85 1.89
CA THR A 41 1.57 8.64 2.21
C THR A 41 0.78 7.71 3.12
N PHE A 42 0.11 8.27 4.14
CA PHE A 42 -0.70 7.51 5.08
C PHE A 42 -1.83 6.75 4.37
N ILE A 43 -2.63 7.44 3.56
CA ILE A 43 -3.75 6.86 2.82
C ILE A 43 -3.24 5.83 1.82
N ALA A 44 -2.20 6.16 1.05
CA ALA A 44 -1.61 5.25 0.05
C ALA A 44 -1.13 3.94 0.69
N ASN A 45 -0.44 4.02 1.81
CA ASN A 45 0.07 2.84 2.50
C ASN A 45 -1.05 1.97 3.09
N ILE A 46 -2.11 2.58 3.65
CA ILE A 46 -3.25 1.85 4.22
C ILE A 46 -4.08 1.18 3.12
N VAL A 47 -4.39 1.90 2.06
CA VAL A 47 -5.12 1.34 0.90
C VAL A 47 -4.32 0.20 0.28
N GLY A 48 -3.02 0.41 0.08
CA GLY A 48 -2.13 -0.62 -0.46
C GLY A 48 -2.05 -1.86 0.44
N ALA A 49 -1.97 -1.66 1.75
CA ALA A 49 -1.96 -2.77 2.73
C ALA A 49 -3.29 -3.56 2.68
N PHE A 50 -4.42 -2.88 2.56
CA PHE A 50 -5.72 -3.54 2.42
C PHE A 50 -5.78 -4.37 1.12
N ILE A 51 -5.42 -3.80 -0.01
CA ILE A 51 -5.43 -4.48 -1.31
C ILE A 51 -4.48 -5.69 -1.27
N LEU A 52 -3.28 -5.52 -0.73
CA LEU A 52 -2.32 -6.61 -0.62
C LEU A 52 -2.84 -7.73 0.27
N GLY A 53 -3.41 -7.40 1.42
CA GLY A 53 -4.04 -8.37 2.32
C GLY A 53 -5.20 -9.10 1.66
N PHE A 54 -6.02 -8.39 0.91
CA PHE A 54 -7.14 -8.97 0.15
C PHE A 54 -6.65 -9.97 -0.90
N VAL A 55 -5.71 -9.58 -1.75
CA VAL A 55 -5.16 -10.42 -2.82
C VAL A 55 -4.46 -11.65 -2.23
N THR A 56 -3.63 -11.45 -1.21
CA THR A 56 -2.87 -12.53 -0.58
C THR A 56 -3.80 -13.54 0.08
N THR A 57 -4.80 -13.08 0.82
CA THR A 57 -5.76 -13.97 1.49
C THR A 57 -6.59 -14.75 0.48
N ARG A 58 -7.03 -14.13 -0.60
CA ARG A 58 -7.74 -14.84 -1.67
C ARG A 58 -6.92 -15.97 -2.27
N LEU A 59 -5.64 -15.75 -2.47
CA LEU A 59 -4.73 -16.78 -2.99
C LEU A 59 -4.52 -17.92 -2.00
N LEU A 60 -4.30 -17.59 -0.72
CA LEU A 60 -4.08 -18.58 0.34
C LEU A 60 -5.34 -19.41 0.62
N GLU A 61 -6.52 -18.80 0.55
CA GLU A 61 -7.80 -19.47 0.78
C GLU A 61 -8.35 -20.17 -0.49
N ARG A 62 -7.51 -20.35 -1.49
CA ARG A 62 -7.82 -21.09 -2.74
C ARG A 62 -8.92 -20.46 -3.60
N LEU A 63 -9.14 -19.18 -3.50
CA LEU A 63 -10.05 -18.47 -4.38
C LEU A 63 -9.27 -18.01 -5.62
N PRO A 64 -9.48 -18.62 -6.80
CA PRO A 64 -8.63 -18.33 -7.94
C PRO A 64 -8.78 -16.88 -8.41
N LEU A 65 -7.64 -16.24 -8.62
CA LEU A 65 -7.54 -14.99 -9.34
C LEU A 65 -7.02 -15.29 -10.74
N ALA A 66 -7.45 -14.54 -11.74
CA ALA A 66 -6.88 -14.63 -13.08
C ALA A 66 -5.36 -14.46 -13.00
N ALA A 67 -4.63 -15.18 -13.85
CA ALA A 67 -3.17 -15.32 -13.77
C ALA A 67 -2.40 -14.01 -13.65
N TYR A 68 -2.92 -12.91 -14.21
CA TYR A 68 -2.26 -11.61 -14.20
C TYR A 68 -2.77 -10.66 -13.11
N ARG A 69 -3.83 -11.00 -12.37
CA ARG A 69 -4.37 -10.15 -11.30
C ARG A 69 -3.42 -10.06 -10.12
N ARG A 70 -2.77 -11.15 -9.77
CA ARG A 70 -1.79 -11.14 -8.68
C ARG A 70 -0.61 -10.20 -8.97
N PRO A 71 0.12 -10.34 -10.09
CA PRO A 71 1.22 -9.41 -10.40
C PRO A 71 0.74 -7.99 -10.64
N LEU A 72 -0.43 -7.79 -11.26
CA LEU A 72 -1.00 -6.47 -11.50
C LEU A 72 -1.37 -5.76 -10.20
N LEU A 73 -2.17 -6.40 -9.35
CA LEU A 73 -2.72 -5.80 -8.13
C LEU A 73 -1.78 -5.89 -6.94
N GLY A 74 -1.12 -7.04 -6.75
CA GLY A 74 -0.22 -7.25 -5.62
C GLY A 74 1.13 -6.57 -5.83
N THR A 75 1.97 -7.14 -6.68
CA THR A 75 3.34 -6.64 -6.90
C THR A 75 3.34 -5.28 -7.58
N GLY A 76 2.51 -5.09 -8.62
CA GLY A 76 2.45 -3.85 -9.39
C GLY A 76 1.77 -2.73 -8.65
N LEU A 77 0.44 -2.78 -8.53
CA LEU A 77 -0.36 -1.69 -7.96
C LEU A 77 0.05 -1.35 -6.53
N CYS A 78 0.08 -2.34 -5.65
CA CYS A 78 0.48 -2.11 -4.25
C CYS A 78 1.94 -1.68 -4.13
N GLY A 79 2.84 -2.24 -4.94
CA GLY A 79 4.25 -1.85 -4.96
C GLY A 79 4.47 -0.40 -5.38
N GLY A 80 3.70 0.09 -6.36
CA GLY A 80 3.76 1.48 -6.79
C GLY A 80 3.03 2.45 -5.86
N LEU A 81 1.94 1.99 -5.25
CA LEU A 81 1.12 2.82 -4.35
C LEU A 81 1.76 3.00 -2.98
N THR A 82 2.27 1.91 -2.38
CA THR A 82 2.86 1.95 -1.03
C THR A 82 4.31 2.46 -1.06
N THR A 83 4.71 3.13 0.01
CA THR A 83 6.09 3.62 0.13
C THR A 83 6.52 3.69 1.59
N PHE A 84 7.45 2.83 1.97
CA PHE A 84 8.10 2.89 3.28
C PHE A 84 9.16 3.98 3.33
N SER A 85 9.89 4.17 2.24
CA SER A 85 10.97 5.17 2.15
C SER A 85 10.47 6.60 2.32
N THR A 86 9.37 6.96 1.67
CA THR A 86 8.76 8.29 1.83
C THR A 86 8.30 8.51 3.27
N MET A 87 7.71 7.49 3.91
CA MET A 87 7.31 7.54 5.32
C MET A 87 8.52 7.81 6.23
N GLN A 88 9.68 7.21 5.94
CA GLN A 88 10.92 7.43 6.70
C GLN A 88 11.45 8.86 6.53
N VAL A 89 11.44 9.37 5.30
CA VAL A 89 11.86 10.77 5.03
C VAL A 89 10.95 11.75 5.75
N GLU A 90 9.64 11.56 5.68
CA GLU A 90 8.66 12.39 6.38
C GLU A 90 8.86 12.38 7.89
N THR A 91 9.11 11.18 8.46
CA THR A 91 9.40 11.03 9.89
C THR A 91 10.68 11.79 10.27
N LEU A 92 11.72 11.69 9.46
CA LEU A 92 12.97 12.41 9.67
C LEU A 92 12.76 13.94 9.62
N GLU A 93 12.00 14.41 8.64
CA GLU A 93 11.66 15.84 8.53
C GLU A 93 10.90 16.34 9.76
N MET A 94 9.98 15.53 10.31
CA MET A 94 9.28 15.85 11.56
C MET A 94 10.27 15.98 12.73
N ILE A 95 11.22 15.06 12.85
CA ILE A 95 12.24 15.08 13.90
C ILE A 95 13.13 16.31 13.74
N GLU A 96 13.59 16.60 12.54
CA GLU A 96 14.45 17.78 12.25
C GLU A 96 13.72 19.09 12.52
N GLY A 97 12.41 19.12 12.28
CA GLY A 97 11.55 20.27 12.57
C GLY A 97 11.15 20.41 14.05
N GLY A 98 11.53 19.47 14.90
CA GLY A 98 11.17 19.47 16.32
C GLY A 98 9.78 18.89 16.63
N TYR A 99 9.12 18.27 15.65
CA TYR A 99 7.79 17.67 15.82
C TYR A 99 7.89 16.20 16.27
N TYR A 100 8.50 15.97 17.43
CA TYR A 100 8.80 14.62 17.93
C TYR A 100 7.54 13.80 18.23
N GLY A 101 6.53 14.44 18.84
CA GLY A 101 5.27 13.78 19.13
C GLY A 101 4.53 13.36 17.85
N LEU A 102 4.55 14.20 16.83
CA LEU A 102 3.95 13.90 15.53
C LEU A 102 4.69 12.75 14.85
N ALA A 103 6.04 12.74 14.88
CA ALA A 103 6.85 11.68 14.32
C ALA A 103 6.55 10.33 14.95
N ALA A 104 6.48 10.27 16.28
CA ALA A 104 6.15 9.06 17.03
C ALA A 104 4.72 8.59 16.71
N ALA A 105 3.74 9.50 16.74
CA ALA A 105 2.34 9.18 16.44
C ALA A 105 2.18 8.69 14.99
N TYR A 106 2.80 9.35 14.05
CA TYR A 106 2.75 8.99 12.63
C TYR A 106 3.29 7.58 12.39
N THR A 107 4.44 7.25 12.97
CA THR A 107 5.05 5.93 12.84
C THR A 107 4.17 4.84 13.46
N VAL A 108 3.74 5.03 14.71
CA VAL A 108 2.94 4.03 15.43
C VAL A 108 1.57 3.83 14.78
N VAL A 109 0.89 4.91 14.46
CA VAL A 109 -0.45 4.86 13.83
C VAL A 109 -0.36 4.27 12.43
N SER A 110 0.67 4.62 11.65
CA SER A 110 0.85 4.06 10.29
C SER A 110 1.05 2.55 10.31
N VAL A 111 1.91 2.04 11.19
CA VAL A 111 2.15 0.60 11.32
C VAL A 111 0.90 -0.11 11.83
N SER A 112 0.26 0.42 12.87
CA SER A 112 -0.95 -0.16 13.46
C SER A 112 -2.10 -0.17 12.45
N ALA A 113 -2.34 0.93 11.77
CA ALA A 113 -3.40 1.05 10.75
C ALA A 113 -3.15 0.13 9.56
N GLY A 114 -1.88 -0.02 9.13
CA GLY A 114 -1.50 -0.96 8.08
C GLY A 114 -1.81 -2.42 8.48
N LEU A 115 -1.46 -2.81 9.69
CA LEU A 115 -1.77 -4.15 10.21
C LEU A 115 -3.28 -4.37 10.32
N LEU A 116 -4.02 -3.39 10.80
CA LEU A 116 -5.48 -3.44 10.86
C LEU A 116 -6.12 -3.53 9.47
N ALA A 117 -5.56 -2.85 8.48
CA ALA A 117 -6.03 -2.91 7.10
C ALA A 117 -5.86 -4.33 6.52
N VAL A 118 -4.70 -4.95 6.74
CA VAL A 118 -4.45 -6.35 6.33
C VAL A 118 -5.43 -7.29 7.03
N TYR A 119 -5.62 -7.13 8.32
CA TYR A 119 -6.57 -7.94 9.10
C TYR A 119 -8.00 -7.78 8.59
N ALA A 120 -8.45 -6.54 8.37
CA ALA A 120 -9.78 -6.24 7.83
C ALA A 120 -9.98 -6.88 6.46
N ALA A 121 -8.99 -6.80 5.57
CA ALA A 121 -9.03 -7.44 4.27
C ALA A 121 -9.18 -8.96 4.39
N THR A 122 -8.44 -9.58 5.30
CA THR A 122 -8.51 -11.02 5.58
C THR A 122 -9.92 -11.42 6.04
N VAL A 123 -10.51 -10.66 6.96
CA VAL A 123 -11.87 -10.90 7.45
C VAL A 123 -12.89 -10.78 6.34
N VAL A 124 -12.78 -9.74 5.50
CA VAL A 124 -13.68 -9.52 4.36
C VAL A 124 -13.63 -10.69 3.39
N VAL A 125 -12.44 -11.13 3.00
CA VAL A 125 -12.28 -12.26 2.08
C VAL A 125 -12.91 -13.53 2.65
N ARG A 126 -12.65 -13.83 3.92
CA ARG A 126 -13.19 -15.04 4.56
C ARG A 126 -14.71 -15.01 4.66
N LYS A 127 -15.30 -13.87 4.99
CA LYS A 127 -16.76 -13.72 5.04
C LYS A 127 -17.42 -13.87 3.66
N VAL A 128 -16.81 -13.27 2.63
CA VAL A 128 -17.34 -13.36 1.25
C VAL A 128 -17.12 -14.75 0.67
N GLY A 129 -16.01 -15.40 0.97
CA GLY A 129 -15.67 -16.72 0.47
C GLY A 129 -16.51 -17.86 1.05
N LEU A 130 -17.23 -17.59 2.16
CA LEU A 130 -18.10 -18.58 2.82
C LEU A 130 -19.56 -18.52 2.33
N ARG A 131 -19.87 -17.66 1.36
CA ARG A 131 -21.17 -17.55 0.70
C ARG A 131 -21.06 -18.14 -0.72
#